data_264594d144792022b5a9abdfc277af1f
#
_entry.id   264594d144792022b5a9abdfc277af1f
#
_cell.length_a   1.000
_cell.length_b   1.000
_cell.length_c   1.000
_cell.angle_alpha   90.00
_cell.angle_beta   90.00
_cell.angle_gamma   90.00
#
_symmetry.space_group_name_H-M   'P 1'
#
loop_
_entity.id
_entity.type
_entity.pdbx_description
1 polymer ?
#
loop_
_entity_poly.entity_id
_entity_poly.type
_entity_poly.pdbx_seq_one_letter_code
_entity_poly.pdbx_strand_id
1 'polypeptide(L)'
;MLVDTNVLSELPRPRPNAGVLRWFAAQETIHVSVITLEELAFGVARAASSSKPRLGRWLDALLAARPIVLAVTAPIARTSGELRAAREARGRRVAQADMLIAATALAHGLTLVTRNGRDFEGCGVALVDPFE
;
A
#
# COMPACT_ATOMS: atom_id res chain seq x y z
N MET A 1 3.09 -8.22 7.53
CA MET A 1 3.08 -6.75 7.34
C MET A 1 2.20 -6.39 6.17
N LEU A 2 1.50 -5.28 6.27
CA LEU A 2 0.69 -4.75 5.18
C LEU A 2 1.54 -3.79 4.35
N VAL A 3 1.61 -4.01 3.04
CA VAL A 3 2.50 -3.25 2.16
C VAL A 3 1.71 -2.17 1.42
N ASP A 4 2.13 -0.92 1.58
CA ASP A 4 1.51 0.21 0.89
C ASP A 4 1.86 0.19 -0.61
N THR A 5 1.00 0.80 -1.40
CA THR A 5 1.11 0.86 -2.86
C THR A 5 2.46 1.42 -3.32
N ASN A 6 2.97 2.47 -2.67
CA ASN A 6 4.24 3.11 -3.06
C ASN A 6 5.45 2.19 -2.93
N VAL A 7 5.42 1.21 -2.03
CA VAL A 7 6.50 0.24 -1.88
C VAL A 7 6.46 -0.78 -3.01
N LEU A 8 5.27 -1.30 -3.32
CA LEU A 8 5.12 -2.26 -4.43
C LEU A 8 5.38 -1.63 -5.79
N SER A 9 4.91 -0.41 -6.01
CA SER A 9 5.12 0.29 -7.29
C SER A 9 6.58 0.68 -7.55
N GLU A 10 7.43 0.62 -6.53
CA GLU A 10 8.88 0.81 -6.69
C GLU A 10 9.52 -0.38 -7.42
N LEU A 11 9.02 -1.60 -7.20
CA LEU A 11 9.65 -2.83 -7.69
C LEU A 11 9.82 -2.90 -9.21
N PRO A 12 8.83 -2.50 -10.05
CA PRO A 12 8.96 -2.60 -11.50
C PRO A 12 9.73 -1.44 -12.14
N ARG A 13 10.24 -0.49 -11.36
CA ARG A 13 11.04 0.62 -11.91
C ARG A 13 12.35 0.10 -12.51
N PRO A 14 12.92 0.82 -13.51
CA PRO A 14 14.19 0.41 -14.11
C PRO A 14 15.35 0.32 -13.10
N ARG A 15 15.34 1.19 -12.07
CA ARG A 15 16.35 1.19 -11.00
C ARG A 15 15.64 1.23 -9.65
N PRO A 16 15.08 0.09 -9.20
CA PRO A 16 14.38 0.06 -7.94
C PRO A 16 15.29 0.39 -6.76
N ASN A 17 14.73 0.98 -5.73
CA ASN A 17 15.46 1.29 -4.50
C ASN A 17 16.01 0.00 -3.86
N ALA A 18 17.30 0.02 -3.53
CA ALA A 18 17.99 -1.16 -3.00
C ALA A 18 17.41 -1.64 -1.66
N GLY A 19 16.99 -0.71 -0.80
CA GLY A 19 16.36 -1.05 0.48
C GLY A 19 15.04 -1.77 0.29
N VAL A 20 14.21 -1.31 -0.65
CA VAL A 20 12.93 -1.95 -0.99
C VAL A 20 13.16 -3.36 -1.53
N LEU A 21 14.13 -3.54 -2.41
CA LEU A 21 14.46 -4.86 -2.96
C LEU A 21 14.89 -5.84 -1.85
N ARG A 22 15.76 -5.40 -0.95
CA ARG A 22 16.22 -6.23 0.18
C ARG A 22 15.07 -6.58 1.11
N TRP A 23 14.25 -5.59 1.45
CA TRP A 23 13.11 -5.82 2.31
C TRP A 23 12.14 -6.83 1.69
N PHE A 24 11.79 -6.63 0.42
CA PHE A 24 10.84 -7.51 -0.28
C PHE A 24 11.36 -8.94 -0.38
N ALA A 25 12.64 -9.13 -0.71
CA ALA A 25 13.25 -10.44 -0.83
C ALA A 25 13.27 -11.21 0.50
N ALA A 26 13.27 -10.51 1.63
CA ALA A 26 13.26 -11.13 2.96
C ALA A 26 11.86 -11.58 3.41
N GLN A 27 10.81 -11.21 2.69
CA GLN A 27 9.43 -11.54 3.08
C GLN A 27 9.02 -12.89 2.50
N GLU A 28 8.53 -13.79 3.36
CA GLU A 28 7.93 -15.05 2.91
C GLU A 28 6.52 -14.82 2.40
N THR A 29 5.79 -13.93 3.07
CA THR A 29 4.40 -13.60 2.75
C THR A 29 4.18 -12.11 2.96
N ILE A 30 3.46 -11.48 2.04
CA ILE A 30 3.02 -10.10 2.19
C ILE A 30 1.50 -10.03 2.22
N HIS A 31 0.98 -9.03 2.92
CA HIS A 31 -0.43 -8.69 2.91
C HIS A 31 -0.60 -7.40 2.13
N VAL A 32 -1.64 -7.31 1.34
CA VAL A 32 -2.01 -6.09 0.61
C VAL A 32 -3.49 -5.81 0.78
N SER A 33 -3.85 -4.54 0.80
CA SER A 33 -5.26 -4.14 0.76
C SER A 33 -5.81 -4.26 -0.66
N VAL A 34 -7.10 -4.56 -0.80
CA VAL A 34 -7.81 -4.45 -2.10
C VAL A 34 -7.66 -3.04 -2.70
N ILE A 35 -7.49 -2.02 -1.86
CA ILE A 35 -7.25 -0.64 -2.31
C ILE A 35 -5.91 -0.55 -3.04
N THR A 36 -4.87 -1.19 -2.51
CA THR A 36 -3.56 -1.25 -3.18
C THR A 36 -3.67 -1.97 -4.51
N LEU A 37 -4.39 -3.07 -4.57
CA LEU A 37 -4.62 -3.79 -5.83
C LEU A 37 -5.31 -2.88 -6.87
N GLU A 38 -6.33 -2.14 -6.47
CA GLU A 38 -7.02 -1.19 -7.36
C GLU A 38 -6.05 -0.11 -7.84
N GLU A 39 -5.25 0.48 -6.96
CA GLU A 39 -4.30 1.52 -7.33
C GLU A 39 -3.22 1.01 -8.29
N LEU A 40 -2.71 -0.21 -8.08
CA LEU A 40 -1.74 -0.83 -8.99
C LEU A 40 -2.36 -1.10 -10.36
N ALA A 41 -3.57 -1.64 -10.40
CA ALA A 41 -4.29 -1.88 -11.65
C ALA A 41 -4.57 -0.58 -12.41
N PHE A 42 -4.96 0.47 -11.70
CA PHE A 42 -5.15 1.80 -12.28
C PHE A 42 -3.84 2.34 -12.88
N GLY A 43 -2.74 2.21 -12.14
CA GLY A 43 -1.42 2.65 -12.62
C GLY A 43 -0.97 1.92 -13.88
N VAL A 44 -1.20 0.62 -13.97
CA VAL A 44 -0.90 -0.16 -15.18
C VAL A 44 -1.79 0.27 -16.34
N ALA A 45 -3.09 0.42 -16.10
CA ALA A 45 -4.05 0.75 -17.15
C ALA A 45 -3.78 2.12 -17.78
N ARG A 46 -3.32 3.09 -16.99
CA ARG A 46 -3.01 4.46 -17.47
C ARG A 46 -1.58 4.65 -17.95
N ALA A 47 -0.73 3.63 -17.83
CA ALA A 47 0.68 3.74 -18.22
C ALA A 47 0.84 4.03 -19.72
N ALA A 48 1.97 4.66 -20.08
CA ALA A 48 2.33 4.86 -21.48
C ALA A 48 2.37 3.53 -22.24
N SER A 49 1.99 3.56 -23.51
CA SER A 49 1.90 2.35 -24.36
C SER A 49 3.20 1.54 -24.38
N SER A 50 4.35 2.20 -24.29
CA SER A 50 5.67 1.57 -24.25
C SER A 50 5.94 0.80 -22.96
N SER A 51 5.37 1.22 -21.83
CA SER A 51 5.58 0.63 -20.51
C SER A 51 4.49 -0.36 -20.11
N LYS A 52 3.30 -0.21 -20.67
CA LYS A 52 2.10 -0.94 -20.25
C LYS A 52 2.25 -2.47 -20.29
N PRO A 53 2.80 -3.09 -21.36
CA PRO A 53 2.97 -4.54 -21.39
C PRO A 53 3.88 -5.05 -20.26
N ARG A 54 4.98 -4.35 -20.01
CA ARG A 54 5.93 -4.71 -18.94
C ARG A 54 5.29 -4.60 -17.56
N LEU A 55 4.60 -3.49 -17.29
CA LEU A 55 3.92 -3.27 -16.02
C LEU A 55 2.77 -4.25 -15.80
N GLY A 56 2.03 -4.59 -16.86
CA GLY A 56 0.98 -5.60 -16.82
C GLY A 56 1.52 -6.98 -16.44
N ARG A 57 2.62 -7.40 -17.05
CA ARG A 57 3.29 -8.67 -16.71
C ARG A 57 3.79 -8.67 -15.27
N TRP A 58 4.34 -7.56 -14.81
CA TRP A 58 4.78 -7.43 -13.42
C TRP A 58 3.61 -7.60 -12.44
N LEU A 59 2.50 -6.94 -12.70
CA LEU A 59 1.31 -7.05 -11.84
C LEU A 59 0.76 -8.49 -11.84
N ASP A 60 0.68 -9.12 -13.00
CA ASP A 60 0.24 -10.52 -13.11
C ASP A 60 1.17 -11.45 -12.31
N ALA A 61 2.48 -11.24 -12.38
CA ALA A 61 3.45 -12.02 -11.62
C ALA A 61 3.30 -11.80 -10.10
N LEU A 62 3.06 -10.56 -9.68
CA LEU A 62 2.81 -10.24 -8.27
C LEU A 62 1.58 -11.00 -7.76
N LEU A 63 0.50 -10.98 -8.50
CA LEU A 63 -0.73 -11.68 -8.12
C LEU A 63 -0.58 -13.20 -8.18
N ALA A 64 0.20 -13.73 -9.12
CA ALA A 64 0.50 -15.15 -9.22
C ALA A 64 1.32 -15.66 -8.03
N ALA A 65 2.10 -14.80 -7.38
CA ALA A 65 2.82 -15.12 -6.14
C ALA A 65 1.90 -15.26 -4.93
N ARG A 66 0.60 -15.04 -5.09
CA ARG A 66 -0.46 -15.21 -4.08
C ARG A 66 -0.22 -14.41 -2.79
N PRO A 67 -0.11 -13.08 -2.87
CA PRO A 67 -0.14 -12.26 -1.68
C PRO A 67 -1.49 -12.44 -0.97
N ILE A 68 -1.49 -12.22 0.34
CA ILE A 68 -2.76 -12.23 1.09
C ILE A 68 -3.44 -10.89 0.85
N VAL A 69 -4.56 -10.91 0.12
CA VAL A 69 -5.34 -9.72 -0.20
C VAL A 69 -6.43 -9.53 0.84
N LEU A 70 -6.41 -8.40 1.54
CA LEU A 70 -7.36 -8.09 2.61
C LEU A 70 -8.47 -7.16 2.09
N ALA A 71 -9.70 -7.58 2.27
CA ALA A 71 -10.88 -6.83 1.87
C ALA A 71 -11.12 -5.62 2.78
N VAL A 72 -11.77 -4.60 2.25
CA VAL A 72 -12.33 -3.51 3.05
C VAL A 72 -13.71 -3.95 3.53
N THR A 73 -13.80 -4.30 4.80
CA THR A 73 -15.06 -4.67 5.45
C THR A 73 -15.81 -3.43 5.93
N ALA A 74 -17.06 -3.59 6.34
CA ALA A 74 -17.84 -2.48 6.91
C ALA A 74 -17.18 -1.87 8.16
N PRO A 75 -16.66 -2.65 9.13
CA PRO A 75 -15.91 -2.08 10.26
C PRO A 75 -14.66 -1.32 9.83
N ILE A 76 -13.90 -1.82 8.87
CA ILE A 76 -12.70 -1.15 8.34
C ILE A 76 -13.10 0.17 7.67
N ALA A 77 -14.15 0.19 6.87
CA ALA A 77 -14.63 1.41 6.24
C ALA A 77 -15.04 2.47 7.27
N ARG A 78 -15.71 2.06 8.34
CA ARG A 78 -16.09 2.95 9.44
C ARG A 78 -14.86 3.52 10.14
N THR A 79 -13.90 2.70 10.50
CA THR A 79 -12.64 3.15 11.10
C THR A 79 -11.91 4.13 10.20
N SER A 80 -11.86 3.87 8.90
CA SER A 80 -11.24 4.77 7.92
C SER A 80 -11.88 6.16 7.92
N GLY A 81 -13.22 6.21 7.94
CA GLY A 81 -13.96 7.47 8.02
C GLY A 81 -13.65 8.25 9.29
N GLU A 82 -13.58 7.56 10.42
CA GLU A 82 -13.24 8.16 11.71
C GLU A 82 -11.80 8.71 11.73
N LEU A 83 -10.84 7.95 11.22
CA LEU A 83 -9.45 8.40 11.08
C LEU A 83 -9.34 9.64 10.19
N ARG A 84 -10.04 9.64 9.08
CA ARG A 84 -10.05 10.74 8.12
C ARG A 84 -10.60 12.01 8.74
N ALA A 85 -11.73 11.91 9.45
CA ALA A 85 -12.34 13.05 10.15
C ALA A 85 -11.41 13.60 11.25
N ALA A 86 -10.77 12.73 12.02
CA ALA A 86 -9.83 13.12 13.07
C ALA A 86 -8.62 13.89 12.53
N ARG A 87 -8.11 13.46 11.36
CA ARG A 87 -6.98 14.12 10.70
C ARG A 87 -7.39 15.48 10.14
N GLU A 88 -8.53 15.57 9.50
CA GLU A 88 -9.06 16.85 8.98
C GLU A 88 -9.32 17.86 10.12
N ALA A 89 -9.80 17.39 11.27
CA ALA A 89 -9.99 18.23 12.46
C ALA A 89 -8.68 18.83 12.98
N ARG A 90 -7.55 18.21 12.66
CA ARG A 90 -6.20 18.72 12.99
C ARG A 90 -5.58 19.53 11.85
N GLY A 91 -6.36 19.90 10.84
CA GLY A 91 -5.92 20.69 9.70
C GLY A 91 -5.11 19.90 8.67
N ARG A 92 -5.14 18.56 8.71
CA ARG A 92 -4.43 17.73 7.75
C ARG A 92 -5.41 17.05 6.79
N ARG A 93 -5.25 17.34 5.51
CA ARG A 93 -5.93 16.62 4.44
C ARG A 93 -5.21 15.31 4.17
N VAL A 94 -5.95 14.21 4.19
CA VAL A 94 -5.43 12.88 3.89
C VAL A 94 -6.25 12.22 2.79
N ALA A 95 -5.60 11.37 1.99
CA ALA A 95 -6.29 10.62 0.96
C ALA A 95 -7.19 9.55 1.59
N GLN A 96 -8.38 9.37 1.03
CA GLN A 96 -9.29 8.31 1.46
C GLN A 96 -8.63 6.93 1.35
N ALA A 97 -7.91 6.67 0.26
CA ALA A 97 -7.19 5.41 0.06
C ALA A 97 -6.21 5.11 1.19
N ASP A 98 -5.43 6.11 1.63
CA ASP A 98 -4.46 5.95 2.71
C ASP A 98 -5.15 5.58 4.02
N MET A 99 -6.28 6.19 4.33
CA MET A 99 -7.01 5.89 5.56
C MET A 99 -7.67 4.52 5.53
N LEU A 100 -8.10 4.05 4.36
CA LEU A 100 -8.59 2.68 4.17
C LEU A 100 -7.47 1.66 4.40
N ILE A 101 -6.28 1.94 3.91
CA ILE A 101 -5.10 1.08 4.13
C ILE A 101 -4.71 1.08 5.61
N ALA A 102 -4.66 2.25 6.26
CA ALA A 102 -4.37 2.36 7.69
C ALA A 102 -5.39 1.60 8.55
N ALA A 103 -6.67 1.75 8.25
CA ALA A 103 -7.74 1.06 8.95
C ALA A 103 -7.65 -0.47 8.79
N THR A 104 -7.25 -0.94 7.61
CA THR A 104 -7.00 -2.35 7.34
C THR A 104 -5.86 -2.88 8.21
N ALA A 105 -4.75 -2.15 8.28
CA ALA A 105 -3.61 -2.51 9.12
C ALA A 105 -4.01 -2.59 10.60
N LEU A 106 -4.75 -1.62 11.09
CA LEU A 106 -5.24 -1.61 12.47
C LEU A 106 -6.15 -2.80 12.77
N ALA A 107 -7.10 -3.10 11.87
CA ALA A 107 -8.04 -4.20 12.07
C ALA A 107 -7.36 -5.57 12.16
N HIS A 108 -6.25 -5.75 11.45
CA HIS A 108 -5.50 -7.01 11.42
C HIS A 108 -4.25 -7.01 12.30
N GLY A 109 -3.99 -5.92 13.05
CA GLY A 109 -2.82 -5.83 13.90
C GLY A 109 -1.50 -5.89 13.12
N LEU A 110 -1.46 -5.36 11.91
CA LEU A 110 -0.32 -5.42 11.02
C LEU A 110 0.48 -4.12 11.04
N THR A 111 1.80 -4.25 10.93
CA THR A 111 2.67 -3.11 10.64
C THR A 111 2.49 -2.69 9.18
N LEU A 112 2.35 -1.40 8.95
CA LEU A 112 2.25 -0.83 7.61
C LEU A 112 3.65 -0.48 7.09
N VAL A 113 3.98 -1.01 5.93
CA VAL A 113 5.25 -0.75 5.24
C VAL A 113 4.98 0.31 4.18
N THR A 114 5.55 1.50 4.38
CA THR A 114 5.28 2.67 3.53
C THR A 114 6.46 3.61 3.48
N ARG A 115 6.61 4.31 2.38
CA ARG A 115 7.55 5.44 2.25
C ARG A 115 6.99 6.70 2.91
N ASN A 116 5.68 6.86 2.96
CA ASN A 116 5.01 8.10 3.36
C ASN A 116 4.52 8.04 4.81
N GLY A 117 5.41 7.68 5.75
CA GLY A 117 5.05 7.55 7.17
C GLY A 117 4.34 8.78 7.74
N ARG A 118 4.66 9.98 7.24
CA ARG A 118 4.05 11.24 7.70
C ARG A 118 2.53 11.26 7.48
N ASP A 119 2.05 10.63 6.41
CA ASP A 119 0.62 10.59 6.09
C ASP A 119 -0.17 9.70 7.07
N PHE A 120 0.54 8.84 7.80
CA PHE A 120 -0.04 7.89 8.75
C PHE A 120 0.25 8.22 10.21
N GLU A 121 0.99 9.29 10.49
CA GLU A 121 1.26 9.72 11.87
C GLU A 121 -0.05 10.00 12.61
N GLY A 122 -0.15 9.50 13.84
CA GLY A 122 -1.33 9.69 14.67
C GLY A 122 -2.48 8.73 14.37
N CYS A 123 -2.34 7.83 13.40
CA CYS A 123 -3.35 6.81 13.11
C CYS A 123 -3.30 5.59 14.05
N GLY A 124 -2.26 5.48 14.88
CA GLY A 124 -2.09 4.34 15.79
C GLY A 124 -1.54 3.09 15.13
N VAL A 125 -1.12 3.15 13.88
CA VAL A 125 -0.53 2.03 13.16
C VAL A 125 0.99 2.06 13.27
N ALA A 126 1.62 0.89 13.47
CA ALA A 126 3.07 0.77 13.43
C ALA A 126 3.58 0.89 11.99
N LEU A 127 4.67 1.63 11.80
CA LEU A 127 5.18 1.98 10.48
C LEU A 127 6.62 1.47 10.29
N VAL A 128 6.92 1.03 9.07
CA VAL A 128 8.27 0.71 8.61
C VAL A 128 8.48 1.36 7.24
N ASP A 129 9.59 2.05 7.07
CA ASP A 129 10.01 2.59 5.77
C ASP A 129 11.19 1.75 5.25
N PRO A 130 11.02 0.97 4.17
CA PRO A 130 12.10 0.14 3.63
C PRO A 130 13.04 0.89 2.70
N PHE A 131 12.73 2.13 2.32
CA PHE A 131 13.57 2.91 1.40
C PHE A 131 14.88 3.34 2.06
N GLU A 132 15.91 3.37 1.26
CA GLU A 132 17.26 3.80 1.67
C GLU A 132 17.81 4.93 0.81
#